data_820378ca9939332ac6cfb130fc245861
#
_entry.id   820378ca9939332ac6cfb130fc245861
#
_cell.length_a   1.000
_cell.length_b   1.000
_cell.length_c   1.000
_cell.angle_alpha   90.00
_cell.angle_beta   90.00
_cell.angle_gamma   90.00
#
_symmetry.space_group_name_H-M   'P 1'
#
loop_
_entity.id
_entity.type
_entity.pdbx_description
1 polymer ?
#
loop_
_entity_poly.entity_id
_entity_poly.type
_entity_poly.pdbx_seq_one_letter_code
_entity_poly.pdbx_strand_id
1 'polypeptide(L)'
;MPDALDADGTYSHLAHANDVEPSVGHRMLRQRCPLHVEESHDPPFMVIGRHADVVDVLMRPKEWCNGFGVGIYRQAAGVLGTTDDPDHRRQRRVLQDAFRPSAIARLRGEVESVGDRLWRDAFGVDGEGDFVRLFAFPFPAVVIAILLGVPADRRDDFGDWSDDIVNSLGGADPALAEEANRQIFALVDELVAVRTDLHERGEPLPDDLLSVMTLAKLDGLLSHTEVRRLSQQLLVAGHETTASLISLMLYRLIEQPSLIDELRADPELIPAAVEEFLRFDSPVQGLFRSNPQPSAVCGQQQPADSRLLTLFASANRDDAVWEDADEIRLDRFREGGLSHLAFGWGVHHCIGAALARQEGELALRWMVERFETVERVGDVAINQPFILRGLTTLPLRWTARR
;
A
#
# COMPACT_ATOMS: atom_id res chain seq x y z
N MET A 1 0.66 23.50 -18.24
CA MET A 1 0.11 22.17 -17.95
C MET A 1 0.64 21.25 -19.03
N PRO A 2 1.36 20.18 -18.69
CA PRO A 2 1.73 19.19 -19.68
C PRO A 2 0.43 18.54 -20.17
N ASP A 3 0.30 18.42 -21.48
CA ASP A 3 -0.86 17.79 -22.09
C ASP A 3 -0.84 16.29 -21.75
N ALA A 4 -1.90 15.79 -21.13
CA ALA A 4 -2.11 14.37 -20.85
C ALA A 4 -2.34 13.53 -22.12
N LEU A 5 -1.83 14.01 -23.23
CA LEU A 5 -2.00 13.43 -24.57
C LEU A 5 -0.62 13.17 -25.16
N ASP A 6 -0.47 12.04 -25.83
CA ASP A 6 0.65 11.82 -26.74
C ASP A 6 0.70 12.92 -27.81
N ALA A 7 1.82 13.01 -28.52
CA ALA A 7 2.03 14.02 -29.57
C ALA A 7 0.93 14.04 -30.66
N ASP A 8 0.14 12.99 -30.77
CA ASP A 8 -1.02 12.83 -31.68
C ASP A 8 -2.39 13.05 -31.00
N GLY A 9 -2.42 13.42 -29.72
CA GLY A 9 -3.64 13.70 -28.97
C GLY A 9 -4.34 12.48 -28.37
N THR A 10 -3.67 11.34 -28.26
CA THR A 10 -4.19 10.10 -27.66
C THR A 10 -3.78 10.03 -26.19
N TYR A 11 -4.64 9.50 -25.30
CA TYR A 11 -4.29 9.22 -23.91
C TYR A 11 -3.26 8.09 -23.84
N SER A 12 -2.18 8.29 -23.09
CA SER A 12 -1.25 7.22 -22.69
C SER A 12 -1.17 7.14 -21.17
N HIS A 13 -1.43 5.97 -20.64
CA HIS A 13 -1.29 5.77 -19.20
C HIS A 13 0.17 5.89 -18.75
N LEU A 14 1.10 5.30 -19.50
CA LEU A 14 2.53 5.29 -19.15
C LEU A 14 3.18 6.67 -19.24
N ALA A 15 2.73 7.53 -20.14
CA ALA A 15 3.25 8.89 -20.27
C ALA A 15 2.95 9.75 -19.03
N HIS A 16 1.85 9.46 -18.31
CA HIS A 16 1.36 10.25 -17.17
C HIS A 16 1.37 9.53 -15.83
N ALA A 17 1.80 8.28 -15.83
CA ALA A 17 1.79 7.44 -14.62
C ALA A 17 2.66 7.99 -13.48
N ASN A 18 3.68 8.79 -13.82
CA ASN A 18 4.63 9.39 -12.89
C ASN A 18 4.42 10.90 -12.67
N ASP A 19 3.32 11.45 -13.18
CA ASP A 19 2.99 12.86 -12.90
C ASP A 19 2.68 13.06 -11.41
N VAL A 20 3.11 14.21 -10.87
CA VAL A 20 2.78 14.58 -9.48
C VAL A 20 1.25 14.67 -9.30
N GLU A 21 0.52 15.05 -10.37
CA GLU A 21 -0.95 15.11 -10.38
C GLU A 21 -1.52 14.36 -11.60
N PRO A 22 -1.70 13.04 -11.55
CA PRO A 22 -2.20 12.25 -12.69
C PRO A 22 -3.71 12.41 -12.94
N SER A 23 -4.40 13.24 -12.16
CA SER A 23 -5.86 13.39 -12.18
C SER A 23 -6.43 13.80 -13.54
N VAL A 24 -5.70 14.58 -14.35
CA VAL A 24 -6.12 15.01 -15.69
C VAL A 24 -6.20 13.79 -16.62
N GLY A 25 -5.16 12.98 -16.68
CA GLY A 25 -5.13 11.75 -17.47
C GLY A 25 -6.21 10.75 -17.04
N HIS A 26 -6.40 10.58 -15.73
CA HIS A 26 -7.44 9.71 -15.19
C HIS A 26 -8.86 10.19 -15.55
N ARG A 27 -9.11 11.50 -15.56
CA ARG A 27 -10.39 12.07 -15.99
C ARG A 27 -10.66 11.79 -17.47
N MET A 28 -9.65 11.95 -18.32
CA MET A 28 -9.76 11.63 -19.74
C MET A 28 -10.08 10.16 -19.99
N LEU A 29 -9.41 9.25 -19.26
CA LEU A 29 -9.68 7.82 -19.30
C LEU A 29 -11.16 7.52 -18.97
N ARG A 30 -11.68 8.08 -17.86
CA ARG A 30 -13.09 7.87 -17.48
C ARG A 30 -14.10 8.40 -18.50
N GLN A 31 -13.84 9.57 -19.08
CA GLN A 31 -14.80 10.25 -19.96
C GLN A 31 -14.79 9.71 -21.38
N ARG A 32 -13.62 9.39 -21.95
CA ARG A 32 -13.43 9.11 -23.36
C ARG A 32 -13.19 7.64 -23.70
N CYS A 33 -12.55 6.90 -22.82
CA CYS A 33 -12.10 5.55 -23.10
C CYS A 33 -12.45 4.60 -21.94
N PRO A 34 -13.66 4.00 -21.91
CA PRO A 34 -14.00 3.05 -20.85
C PRO A 34 -13.04 1.86 -20.81
N LEU A 35 -12.46 1.48 -21.95
CA LEU A 35 -11.40 0.50 -22.09
C LEU A 35 -10.31 1.09 -22.97
N HIS A 36 -9.18 1.47 -22.41
CA HIS A 36 -8.01 1.96 -23.13
C HIS A 36 -7.04 0.79 -23.36
N VAL A 37 -6.39 0.77 -24.53
CA VAL A 37 -5.28 -0.14 -24.83
C VAL A 37 -3.99 0.65 -24.86
N GLU A 38 -3.07 0.32 -23.97
CA GLU A 38 -1.71 0.92 -23.94
C GLU A 38 -0.83 0.17 -24.93
N GLU A 39 -0.73 0.70 -26.15
CA GLU A 39 0.03 0.11 -27.25
C GLU A 39 1.53 0.44 -27.20
N SER A 40 1.91 1.42 -26.38
CA SER A 40 3.31 1.83 -26.22
C SER A 40 4.14 0.80 -25.44
N HIS A 41 3.50 -0.16 -24.78
CA HIS A 41 4.13 -1.26 -24.04
C HIS A 41 4.10 -2.57 -24.84
N ASP A 42 5.14 -3.38 -24.74
CA ASP A 42 5.20 -4.70 -25.38
C ASP A 42 5.34 -5.81 -24.30
N PRO A 43 4.39 -6.74 -24.18
CA PRO A 43 3.09 -6.78 -24.87
C PRO A 43 2.14 -5.67 -24.41
N PRO A 44 1.21 -5.23 -25.28
CA PRO A 44 0.20 -4.24 -24.93
C PRO A 44 -0.69 -4.71 -23.79
N PHE A 45 -1.23 -3.76 -23.00
CA PHE A 45 -2.16 -4.06 -21.93
C PHE A 45 -3.36 -3.10 -21.95
N MET A 46 -4.43 -3.50 -21.30
CA MET A 46 -5.64 -2.69 -21.18
C MET A 46 -5.67 -1.93 -19.85
N VAL A 47 -6.35 -0.79 -19.83
CA VAL A 47 -6.60 0.03 -18.64
C VAL A 47 -8.08 0.36 -18.52
N ILE A 48 -8.65 0.18 -17.33
CA ILE A 48 -9.99 0.66 -16.96
C ILE A 48 -9.90 1.55 -15.73
N GLY A 49 -10.69 2.63 -15.69
CA GLY A 49 -10.62 3.62 -14.62
C GLY A 49 -11.96 4.12 -14.10
N ARG A 50 -13.12 3.69 -14.65
CA ARG A 50 -14.43 3.99 -14.09
C ARG A 50 -14.72 3.10 -12.89
N HIS A 51 -15.29 3.65 -11.84
CA HIS A 51 -15.57 2.91 -10.60
C HIS A 51 -16.37 1.63 -10.85
N ALA A 52 -17.46 1.71 -11.61
CA ALA A 52 -18.32 0.57 -11.90
C ALA A 52 -17.58 -0.55 -12.65
N ASP A 53 -16.73 -0.20 -13.63
CA ASP A 53 -15.97 -1.18 -14.42
C ASP A 53 -14.89 -1.86 -13.58
N VAL A 54 -14.20 -1.09 -12.73
CA VAL A 54 -13.18 -1.62 -11.80
C VAL A 54 -13.83 -2.58 -10.80
N VAL A 55 -14.94 -2.20 -10.17
CA VAL A 55 -15.66 -3.07 -9.23
C VAL A 55 -16.17 -4.34 -9.92
N ASP A 56 -16.72 -4.24 -11.14
CA ASP A 56 -17.19 -5.40 -11.90
C ASP A 56 -16.06 -6.42 -12.12
N VAL A 57 -14.90 -5.96 -12.55
CA VAL A 57 -13.73 -6.84 -12.76
C VAL A 57 -13.28 -7.49 -11.44
N LEU A 58 -13.17 -6.71 -10.36
CA LEU A 58 -12.71 -7.22 -9.05
C LEU A 58 -13.69 -8.23 -8.42
N MET A 59 -14.98 -8.17 -8.80
CA MET A 59 -16.00 -9.13 -8.35
C MET A 59 -16.03 -10.42 -9.16
N ARG A 60 -15.22 -10.53 -10.21
CA ARG A 60 -15.11 -11.72 -11.07
C ARG A 60 -13.71 -12.37 -10.99
N PRO A 61 -13.23 -12.79 -9.79
CA PRO A 61 -11.86 -13.27 -9.59
C PRO A 61 -11.52 -14.56 -10.34
N LYS A 62 -12.52 -15.33 -10.79
CA LYS A 62 -12.30 -16.53 -11.62
C LYS A 62 -12.06 -16.20 -13.09
N GLU A 63 -12.55 -15.06 -13.54
CA GLU A 63 -12.37 -14.57 -14.91
C GLU A 63 -11.14 -13.66 -15.00
N TRP A 64 -10.95 -12.78 -14.01
CA TRP A 64 -9.87 -11.82 -13.92
C TRP A 64 -9.04 -12.09 -12.66
N CYS A 65 -8.05 -12.94 -12.80
CA CYS A 65 -7.33 -13.54 -11.68
C CYS A 65 -5.98 -12.84 -11.37
N ASN A 66 -5.44 -13.14 -10.18
CA ASN A 66 -4.18 -12.61 -9.66
C ASN A 66 -3.00 -13.56 -9.88
N GLY A 67 -3.24 -14.83 -10.14
CA GLY A 67 -2.22 -15.89 -10.18
C GLY A 67 -1.14 -15.74 -11.25
N PHE A 68 -1.26 -14.71 -12.12
CA PHE A 68 -0.22 -14.34 -13.08
C PHE A 68 0.56 -13.09 -12.63
N GLY A 69 0.51 -12.75 -11.35
CA GLY A 69 1.10 -11.54 -10.78
C GLY A 69 0.22 -10.30 -10.95
N VAL A 70 0.45 -9.30 -10.13
CA VAL A 70 -0.33 -8.05 -10.08
C VAL A 70 0.43 -6.82 -10.61
N GLY A 71 1.68 -6.97 -11.03
CA GLY A 71 2.49 -5.96 -11.71
C GLY A 71 2.30 -5.97 -13.22
N ILE A 72 3.04 -5.15 -13.95
CA ILE A 72 2.94 -5.02 -15.41
C ILE A 72 3.33 -6.34 -16.12
N TYR A 73 4.38 -7.00 -15.68
CA TYR A 73 4.82 -8.27 -16.24
C TYR A 73 4.12 -9.45 -15.59
N ARG A 74 3.85 -10.49 -16.40
CA ARG A 74 3.33 -11.76 -15.86
C ARG A 74 4.40 -12.47 -15.06
N GLN A 75 4.00 -13.03 -13.95
CA GLN A 75 4.86 -13.80 -13.04
C GLN A 75 4.20 -15.13 -12.70
N ALA A 76 4.98 -16.10 -12.25
CA ALA A 76 4.41 -17.30 -11.67
C ALA A 76 3.59 -16.97 -10.41
N ALA A 77 2.56 -17.77 -10.14
CA ALA A 77 1.76 -17.64 -8.93
C ALA A 77 2.65 -17.60 -7.68
N GLY A 78 2.40 -16.60 -6.85
CA GLY A 78 3.10 -16.38 -5.60
C GLY A 78 2.31 -16.89 -4.40
N VAL A 79 2.09 -15.99 -3.44
CA VAL A 79 1.26 -16.25 -2.25
C VAL A 79 0.24 -15.14 -2.09
N LEU A 80 -0.79 -15.35 -1.30
CA LEU A 80 -1.83 -14.40 -0.87
C LEU A 80 -2.33 -13.48 -2.00
N GLY A 81 -1.80 -12.26 -2.12
CA GLY A 81 -2.22 -11.26 -3.11
C GLY A 81 -1.90 -11.61 -4.56
N THR A 82 -1.00 -12.55 -4.81
CA THR A 82 -0.52 -12.98 -6.13
C THR A 82 -0.86 -14.43 -6.44
N THR A 83 -1.87 -14.98 -5.81
CA THR A 83 -2.42 -16.34 -6.08
C THR A 83 -3.93 -16.30 -6.03
N ASP A 84 -4.57 -17.36 -6.59
CA ASP A 84 -6.01 -17.51 -6.68
C ASP A 84 -6.51 -18.69 -5.82
N ASP A 85 -7.83 -18.87 -5.72
CA ASP A 85 -8.42 -20.02 -5.06
C ASP A 85 -8.01 -21.35 -5.78
N PRO A 86 -7.76 -22.41 -5.02
CA PRO A 86 -8.03 -22.59 -3.59
C PRO A 86 -6.92 -22.09 -2.66
N ASP A 87 -5.70 -21.85 -3.15
CA ASP A 87 -4.53 -21.49 -2.33
C ASP A 87 -4.69 -20.14 -1.65
N HIS A 88 -5.19 -19.13 -2.37
CA HIS A 88 -5.50 -17.83 -1.78
C HIS A 88 -6.40 -17.97 -0.56
N ARG A 89 -7.51 -18.70 -0.68
CA ARG A 89 -8.47 -18.88 0.42
C ARG A 89 -7.86 -19.61 1.62
N ARG A 90 -7.02 -20.62 1.37
CA ARG A 90 -6.32 -21.38 2.41
C ARG A 90 -5.35 -20.47 3.18
N GLN A 91 -4.49 -19.77 2.47
CA GLN A 91 -3.50 -18.85 3.07
C GLN A 91 -4.17 -17.69 3.81
N ARG A 92 -5.18 -17.06 3.18
CA ARG A 92 -5.92 -15.95 3.80
C ARG A 92 -6.62 -16.38 5.09
N ARG A 93 -7.17 -17.59 5.15
CA ARG A 93 -7.83 -18.10 6.37
C ARG A 93 -6.84 -18.23 7.54
N VAL A 94 -5.60 -18.61 7.28
CA VAL A 94 -4.55 -18.68 8.32
C VAL A 94 -4.26 -17.31 8.90
N LEU A 95 -4.17 -16.28 8.04
CA LEU A 95 -3.69 -14.96 8.45
C LEU A 95 -4.79 -14.02 8.96
N GLN A 96 -6.03 -14.17 8.46
CA GLN A 96 -7.08 -13.15 8.62
C GLN A 96 -7.39 -12.77 10.08
N ASP A 97 -7.25 -13.69 11.03
CA ASP A 97 -7.58 -13.43 12.44
C ASP A 97 -6.58 -12.48 13.09
N ALA A 98 -5.31 -12.53 12.68
CA ALA A 98 -4.27 -11.61 13.14
C ALA A 98 -4.45 -10.17 12.60
N PHE A 99 -5.16 -10.02 11.48
CA PHE A 99 -5.45 -8.73 10.86
C PHE A 99 -6.86 -8.18 11.17
N ARG A 100 -7.63 -8.84 12.02
CA ARG A 100 -8.93 -8.28 12.46
C ARG A 100 -8.73 -6.98 13.23
N PRO A 101 -9.66 -6.01 13.13
CA PRO A 101 -9.54 -4.74 13.86
C PRO A 101 -9.27 -4.92 15.36
N SER A 102 -9.87 -5.93 16.01
CA SER A 102 -9.63 -6.24 17.42
C SER A 102 -8.22 -6.76 17.71
N ALA A 103 -7.60 -7.49 16.79
CA ALA A 103 -6.21 -7.94 16.92
C ALA A 103 -5.24 -6.76 16.72
N ILE A 104 -5.46 -5.96 15.70
CA ILE A 104 -4.68 -4.75 15.42
C ILE A 104 -4.78 -3.73 16.57
N ALA A 105 -5.97 -3.56 17.16
CA ALA A 105 -6.15 -2.67 18.31
C ALA A 105 -5.31 -3.08 19.54
N ARG A 106 -4.99 -4.37 19.72
CA ARG A 106 -4.08 -4.82 20.81
C ARG A 106 -2.64 -4.37 20.60
N LEU A 107 -2.21 -4.21 19.36
CA LEU A 107 -0.86 -3.74 19.02
C LEU A 107 -0.71 -2.23 19.14
N ARG A 108 -1.83 -1.48 19.25
CA ARG A 108 -1.83 -0.01 19.21
C ARG A 108 -0.82 0.61 20.17
N GLY A 109 -0.75 0.15 21.40
CA GLY A 109 0.15 0.71 22.40
C GLY A 109 1.63 0.54 22.06
N GLU A 110 2.03 -0.61 21.50
CA GLU A 110 3.41 -0.85 21.06
C GLU A 110 3.72 -0.02 19.80
N VAL A 111 2.83 0.00 18.83
CA VAL A 111 2.95 0.79 17.60
C VAL A 111 3.06 2.28 17.92
N GLU A 112 2.21 2.80 18.81
CA GLU A 112 2.24 4.20 19.24
C GLU A 112 3.54 4.54 19.98
N SER A 113 4.01 3.67 20.87
CA SER A 113 5.27 3.87 21.61
C SER A 113 6.49 3.94 20.68
N VAL A 114 6.54 3.07 19.67
CA VAL A 114 7.63 3.06 18.69
C VAL A 114 7.57 4.28 17.79
N GLY A 115 6.40 4.61 17.24
CA GLY A 115 6.21 5.76 16.39
C GLY A 115 6.46 7.08 17.12
N ASP A 116 6.06 7.18 18.39
CA ASP A 116 6.33 8.34 19.25
C ASP A 116 7.84 8.55 19.48
N ARG A 117 8.60 7.48 19.65
CA ARG A 117 10.06 7.55 19.75
C ARG A 117 10.66 8.04 18.43
N LEU A 118 10.33 7.40 17.30
CA LEU A 118 10.82 7.82 15.97
C LEU A 118 10.48 9.28 15.69
N TRP A 119 9.27 9.71 16.02
CA TRP A 119 8.87 11.12 15.85
C TRP A 119 9.69 12.07 16.67
N ARG A 120 9.90 11.76 17.96
CA ARG A 120 10.71 12.62 18.85
C ARG A 120 12.17 12.71 18.43
N ASP A 121 12.73 11.60 17.97
CA ASP A 121 14.12 11.55 17.50
C ASP A 121 14.29 12.38 16.21
N ALA A 122 13.29 12.34 15.32
CA ALA A 122 13.32 13.08 14.05
C ALA A 122 12.92 14.56 14.19
N PHE A 123 11.86 14.88 14.95
CA PHE A 123 11.17 16.18 14.92
C PHE A 123 11.00 16.82 16.31
N GLY A 124 11.63 16.29 17.34
CA GLY A 124 11.50 16.80 18.72
C GLY A 124 12.06 18.20 18.94
N VAL A 125 12.85 18.74 18.00
CA VAL A 125 13.39 20.09 17.96
C VAL A 125 13.20 20.69 16.58
N ASP A 126 13.29 22.02 16.49
CA ASP A 126 13.22 22.75 15.21
C ASP A 126 14.35 22.28 14.27
N GLY A 127 14.06 22.13 12.98
CA GLY A 127 15.08 21.62 12.07
C GLY A 127 14.69 21.62 10.59
N GLU A 128 15.57 21.02 9.79
CA GLU A 128 15.38 20.73 8.37
C GLU A 128 15.78 19.27 8.11
N GLY A 129 15.08 18.61 7.20
CA GLY A 129 15.39 17.23 6.79
C GLY A 129 14.36 16.65 5.85
N ASP A 130 14.56 15.40 5.49
CA ASP A 130 13.66 14.68 4.60
C ASP A 130 12.66 13.83 5.42
N PHE A 131 11.39 14.21 5.37
CA PHE A 131 10.33 13.53 6.12
C PHE A 131 10.19 12.04 5.78
N VAL A 132 10.39 11.69 4.50
CA VAL A 132 10.28 10.29 4.06
C VAL A 132 11.31 9.45 4.78
N ARG A 133 12.57 9.85 4.75
CA ARG A 133 13.69 9.13 5.39
C ARG A 133 13.62 9.16 6.91
N LEU A 134 13.19 10.27 7.49
CA LEU A 134 13.19 10.45 8.94
C LEU A 134 12.02 9.72 9.63
N PHE A 135 10.87 9.56 8.92
CA PHE A 135 9.68 9.03 9.58
C PHE A 135 8.77 8.19 8.68
N ALA A 136 8.35 8.69 7.50
CA ALA A 136 7.32 8.03 6.72
C ALA A 136 7.72 6.60 6.29
N PHE A 137 9.00 6.38 6.02
CA PHE A 137 9.55 5.10 5.62
C PHE A 137 9.89 4.19 6.83
N PRO A 138 10.68 4.60 7.85
CA PRO A 138 11.03 3.72 8.96
C PRO A 138 9.85 3.31 9.84
N PHE A 139 8.81 4.13 9.99
CA PHE A 139 7.71 3.82 10.90
C PHE A 139 6.92 2.57 10.48
N PRO A 140 6.39 2.43 9.26
CA PRO A 140 5.69 1.21 8.83
C PRO A 140 6.59 -0.03 8.80
N ALA A 141 7.88 0.11 8.48
CA ALA A 141 8.84 -1.01 8.49
C ALA A 141 8.94 -1.64 9.89
N VAL A 142 9.05 -0.81 10.92
CA VAL A 142 9.10 -1.30 12.30
C VAL A 142 7.75 -1.89 12.72
N VAL A 143 6.64 -1.31 12.29
CA VAL A 143 5.30 -1.82 12.63
C VAL A 143 5.06 -3.22 12.05
N ILE A 144 5.41 -3.45 10.79
CA ILE A 144 5.26 -4.78 10.18
C ILE A 144 6.23 -5.79 10.81
N ALA A 145 7.44 -5.37 11.23
CA ALA A 145 8.37 -6.21 11.97
C ALA A 145 7.80 -6.64 13.33
N ILE A 146 7.13 -5.74 14.05
CA ILE A 146 6.41 -6.04 15.30
C ILE A 146 5.34 -7.10 15.07
N LEU A 147 4.47 -6.88 14.06
CA LEU A 147 3.38 -7.80 13.74
C LEU A 147 3.89 -9.20 13.38
N LEU A 148 5.00 -9.28 12.64
CA LEU A 148 5.64 -10.54 12.29
C LEU A 148 6.30 -11.23 13.50
N GLY A 149 6.66 -10.50 14.55
CA GLY A 149 7.37 -11.02 15.72
C GLY A 149 8.88 -11.03 15.55
N VAL A 150 9.42 -10.05 14.80
CA VAL A 150 10.87 -9.82 14.68
C VAL A 150 11.39 -9.22 16.00
N PRO A 151 12.45 -9.80 16.59
CA PRO A 151 13.08 -9.27 17.81
C PRO A 151 13.51 -7.81 17.67
N ALA A 152 13.44 -7.05 18.76
CA ALA A 152 13.67 -5.59 18.73
C ALA A 152 15.06 -5.21 18.20
N ASP A 153 16.09 -6.02 18.51
CA ASP A 153 17.47 -5.85 18.09
C ASP A 153 17.75 -6.21 16.61
N ARG A 154 16.74 -6.73 15.88
CA ARG A 154 16.84 -7.12 14.47
C ARG A 154 15.89 -6.30 13.57
N ARG A 155 15.12 -5.35 14.15
CA ARG A 155 14.12 -4.59 13.40
C ARG A 155 14.73 -3.58 12.45
N ASP A 156 15.89 -3.02 12.79
CA ASP A 156 16.61 -2.08 11.92
C ASP A 156 17.17 -2.82 10.70
N ASP A 157 17.85 -3.96 10.87
CA ASP A 157 18.30 -4.82 9.78
C ASP A 157 17.13 -5.19 8.84
N PHE A 158 15.97 -5.55 9.43
CA PHE A 158 14.78 -5.95 8.70
C PHE A 158 14.20 -4.79 7.88
N GLY A 159 14.28 -3.56 8.41
CA GLY A 159 13.95 -2.33 7.71
C GLY A 159 14.85 -2.12 6.49
N ASP A 160 16.18 -2.19 6.67
CA ASP A 160 17.17 -2.01 5.60
C ASP A 160 16.97 -3.01 4.45
N TRP A 161 16.69 -4.29 4.78
CA TRP A 161 16.40 -5.30 3.75
C TRP A 161 15.10 -5.03 3.01
N SER A 162 14.10 -4.47 3.69
CA SER A 162 12.86 -4.03 3.05
C SER A 162 13.14 -2.92 2.02
N ASP A 163 13.98 -1.96 2.40
CA ASP A 163 14.41 -0.85 1.55
C ASP A 163 15.07 -1.34 0.27
N ASP A 164 15.99 -2.30 0.39
CA ASP A 164 16.70 -2.87 -0.75
C ASP A 164 15.76 -3.57 -1.73
N ILE A 165 14.75 -4.31 -1.22
CA ILE A 165 13.74 -4.97 -2.06
C ILE A 165 12.88 -3.93 -2.77
N VAL A 166 12.39 -2.93 -2.05
CA VAL A 166 11.53 -1.89 -2.59
C VAL A 166 12.26 -1.05 -3.64
N ASN A 167 13.48 -0.63 -3.34
CA ASN A 167 14.30 0.14 -4.28
C ASN A 167 14.60 -0.62 -5.57
N SER A 168 14.76 -1.95 -5.51
CA SER A 168 14.94 -2.79 -6.69
C SER A 168 13.74 -2.79 -7.64
N LEU A 169 12.51 -2.63 -7.11
CA LEU A 169 11.31 -2.49 -7.93
C LEU A 169 11.32 -1.17 -8.73
N GLY A 170 12.04 -0.16 -8.23
CA GLY A 170 12.28 1.12 -8.89
C GLY A 170 13.48 1.16 -9.84
N GLY A 171 14.18 0.04 -10.04
CA GLY A 171 15.32 -0.05 -10.96
C GLY A 171 16.71 0.00 -10.31
N ALA A 172 16.81 -0.09 -8.98
CA ALA A 172 18.08 -0.30 -8.27
C ALA A 172 18.65 -1.69 -8.58
N ASP A 173 19.91 -1.93 -8.16
CA ASP A 173 20.64 -3.17 -8.43
C ASP A 173 19.84 -4.41 -7.94
N PRO A 174 19.45 -5.33 -8.83
CA PRO A 174 18.72 -6.54 -8.44
C PRO A 174 19.49 -7.44 -7.45
N ALA A 175 20.82 -7.36 -7.42
CA ALA A 175 21.64 -8.15 -6.51
C ALA A 175 21.39 -7.76 -5.02
N LEU A 176 21.08 -6.50 -4.74
CA LEU A 176 20.73 -6.04 -3.40
C LEU A 176 19.43 -6.71 -2.94
N ALA A 177 18.41 -6.74 -3.80
CA ALA A 177 17.15 -7.41 -3.47
C ALA A 177 17.31 -8.93 -3.29
N GLU A 178 18.17 -9.59 -4.06
CA GLU A 178 18.46 -11.02 -3.87
C GLU A 178 19.15 -11.28 -2.54
N GLU A 179 20.09 -10.42 -2.14
CA GLU A 179 20.73 -10.51 -0.81
C GLU A 179 19.72 -10.26 0.31
N ALA A 180 18.96 -9.17 0.22
CA ALA A 180 17.92 -8.84 1.20
C ALA A 180 16.91 -9.99 1.37
N ASN A 181 16.46 -10.60 0.28
CA ASN A 181 15.57 -11.77 0.32
C ASN A 181 16.21 -12.96 1.02
N ARG A 182 17.52 -13.21 0.80
CA ARG A 182 18.23 -14.29 1.51
C ARG A 182 18.29 -14.03 3.01
N GLN A 183 18.55 -12.80 3.43
CA GLN A 183 18.62 -12.41 4.84
C GLN A 183 17.23 -12.52 5.50
N ILE A 184 16.18 -12.04 4.87
CA ILE A 184 14.79 -12.17 5.36
C ILE A 184 14.42 -13.65 5.52
N PHE A 185 14.72 -14.50 4.53
CA PHE A 185 14.40 -15.92 4.61
C PHE A 185 15.21 -16.62 5.70
N ALA A 186 16.48 -16.26 5.89
CA ALA A 186 17.30 -16.80 6.97
C ALA A 186 16.74 -16.42 8.35
N LEU A 187 16.35 -15.15 8.54
CA LEU A 187 15.70 -14.70 9.78
C LEU A 187 14.36 -15.41 10.02
N VAL A 188 13.52 -15.53 9.01
CA VAL A 188 12.25 -16.27 9.12
C VAL A 188 12.48 -17.72 9.51
N ASP A 189 13.49 -18.39 8.92
CA ASP A 189 13.83 -19.78 9.26
C ASP A 189 14.27 -19.93 10.72
N GLU A 190 15.13 -19.03 11.18
CA GLU A 190 15.57 -18.99 12.58
C GLU A 190 14.36 -18.82 13.53
N LEU A 191 13.51 -17.84 13.25
CA LEU A 191 12.36 -17.55 14.10
C LEU A 191 11.30 -18.67 14.08
N VAL A 192 11.10 -19.32 12.93
CA VAL A 192 10.22 -20.51 12.80
C VAL A 192 10.81 -21.71 13.57
N ALA A 193 12.12 -21.91 13.51
CA ALA A 193 12.78 -23.00 14.27
C ALA A 193 12.61 -22.81 15.78
N VAL A 194 12.83 -21.59 16.30
CA VAL A 194 12.61 -21.26 17.71
C VAL A 194 11.16 -21.55 18.13
N ARG A 195 10.17 -21.15 17.34
CA ARG A 195 8.75 -21.36 17.63
C ARG A 195 8.36 -22.83 17.56
N THR A 196 8.95 -23.58 16.64
CA THR A 196 8.76 -25.03 16.54
C THR A 196 9.27 -25.73 17.80
N ASP A 197 10.47 -25.41 18.27
CA ASP A 197 11.07 -25.95 19.49
C ASP A 197 10.25 -25.62 20.75
N LEU A 198 9.77 -24.38 20.89
CA LEU A 198 8.85 -23.98 21.96
C LEU A 198 7.57 -24.82 21.95
N HIS A 199 6.97 -24.99 20.77
CA HIS A 199 5.75 -25.80 20.60
C HIS A 199 5.99 -27.27 21.00
N GLU A 200 7.08 -27.88 20.55
CA GLU A 200 7.44 -29.26 20.88
C GLU A 200 7.68 -29.47 22.37
N ARG A 201 8.18 -28.45 23.09
CA ARG A 201 8.34 -28.45 24.52
C ARG A 201 7.06 -28.15 25.31
N GLY A 202 5.96 -27.82 24.62
CA GLY A 202 4.70 -27.39 25.23
C GLY A 202 4.76 -26.03 25.90
N GLU A 203 5.73 -25.19 25.52
CA GLU A 203 5.89 -23.83 26.00
C GLU A 203 5.00 -22.85 25.20
N PRO A 204 4.54 -21.73 25.81
CA PRO A 204 3.71 -20.77 25.13
C PRO A 204 4.48 -20.08 23.97
N LEU A 205 3.84 -19.94 22.83
CA LEU A 205 4.38 -19.18 21.70
C LEU A 205 4.14 -17.68 21.88
N PRO A 206 5.01 -16.81 21.33
CA PRO A 206 4.73 -15.39 21.21
C PRO A 206 3.39 -15.11 20.50
N ASP A 207 2.71 -14.03 20.87
CA ASP A 207 1.47 -13.58 20.20
C ASP A 207 1.82 -12.76 18.96
N ASP A 208 2.30 -13.44 17.90
CA ASP A 208 2.75 -12.83 16.66
C ASP A 208 2.36 -13.68 15.43
N LEU A 209 2.54 -13.09 14.25
CA LEU A 209 2.11 -13.72 13.00
C LEU A 209 2.98 -14.91 12.60
N LEU A 210 4.29 -14.89 12.93
CA LEU A 210 5.17 -16.04 12.69
C LEU A 210 4.77 -17.25 13.53
N SER A 211 4.27 -17.05 14.75
CA SER A 211 3.69 -18.12 15.58
C SER A 211 2.46 -18.74 14.92
N VAL A 212 1.55 -17.89 14.41
CA VAL A 212 0.37 -18.36 13.66
C VAL A 212 0.78 -19.18 12.42
N MET A 213 1.74 -18.67 11.64
CA MET A 213 2.22 -19.37 10.44
C MET A 213 3.00 -20.64 10.77
N THR A 214 3.75 -20.67 11.89
CA THR A 214 4.47 -21.86 12.36
C THR A 214 3.50 -22.96 12.73
N LEU A 215 2.45 -22.65 13.50
CA LEU A 215 1.41 -23.64 13.82
C LEU A 215 0.72 -24.16 12.56
N ALA A 216 0.34 -23.27 11.65
CA ALA A 216 -0.25 -23.66 10.37
C ALA A 216 0.68 -24.54 9.52
N LYS A 217 2.00 -24.34 9.61
CA LYS A 217 3.00 -25.20 8.96
C LYS A 217 3.02 -26.59 9.63
N LEU A 218 3.01 -26.66 10.94
CA LEU A 218 3.00 -27.93 11.68
C LEU A 218 1.73 -28.75 11.40
N ASP A 219 0.59 -28.07 11.25
CA ASP A 219 -0.69 -28.65 10.85
C ASP A 219 -0.79 -29.02 9.36
N GLY A 220 0.25 -28.75 8.56
CA GLY A 220 0.25 -29.03 7.12
C GLY A 220 -0.62 -28.07 6.28
N LEU A 221 -1.09 -26.98 6.87
CA LEU A 221 -1.88 -25.94 6.18
C LEU A 221 -1.01 -24.99 5.35
N LEU A 222 0.25 -24.81 5.72
CA LEU A 222 1.25 -24.03 4.98
C LEU A 222 2.50 -24.87 4.77
N SER A 223 3.12 -24.76 3.61
CA SER A 223 4.49 -25.23 3.40
C SER A 223 5.50 -24.26 3.98
N HIS A 224 6.71 -24.72 4.25
CA HIS A 224 7.80 -23.86 4.71
C HIS A 224 8.13 -22.73 3.72
N THR A 225 8.08 -23.03 2.43
CA THR A 225 8.26 -22.03 1.37
C THR A 225 7.17 -20.97 1.40
N GLU A 226 5.92 -21.35 1.68
CA GLU A 226 4.84 -20.36 1.82
C GLU A 226 5.02 -19.48 3.04
N VAL A 227 5.50 -19.99 4.18
CA VAL A 227 5.80 -19.17 5.36
C VAL A 227 6.83 -18.09 5.02
N ARG A 228 7.95 -18.46 4.37
CA ARG A 228 8.96 -17.49 3.91
C ARG A 228 8.38 -16.42 2.98
N ARG A 229 7.65 -16.85 1.94
CA ARG A 229 7.08 -15.94 0.94
C ARG A 229 5.97 -15.06 1.50
N LEU A 230 5.15 -15.58 2.40
CA LEU A 230 4.12 -14.78 3.09
C LEU A 230 4.76 -13.70 3.96
N SER A 231 5.82 -14.03 4.71
CA SER A 231 6.55 -13.06 5.54
C SER A 231 7.15 -11.95 4.68
N GLN A 232 7.80 -12.30 3.56
CA GLN A 232 8.35 -11.33 2.61
C GLN A 232 7.26 -10.46 1.97
N GLN A 233 6.16 -11.08 1.50
CA GLN A 233 5.07 -10.31 0.86
C GLN A 233 4.40 -9.35 1.83
N LEU A 234 4.18 -9.77 3.09
CA LEU A 234 3.60 -8.91 4.12
C LEU A 234 4.51 -7.73 4.45
N LEU A 235 5.84 -7.96 4.50
CA LEU A 235 6.81 -6.89 4.67
C LEU A 235 6.67 -5.86 3.55
N VAL A 236 6.89 -6.26 2.30
CA VAL A 236 6.89 -5.34 1.15
C VAL A 236 5.53 -4.63 1.01
N ALA A 237 4.42 -5.37 1.12
CA ALA A 237 3.10 -4.80 0.95
C ALA A 237 2.68 -3.86 2.10
N GLY A 238 3.11 -4.13 3.33
CA GLY A 238 2.76 -3.32 4.50
C GLY A 238 3.64 -2.08 4.68
N HIS A 239 4.88 -2.14 4.20
CA HIS A 239 5.85 -1.06 4.37
C HIS A 239 5.61 0.09 3.39
N GLU A 240 5.85 -0.12 2.10
CA GLU A 240 5.90 0.95 1.10
C GLU A 240 4.56 1.65 0.90
N THR A 241 3.46 0.89 0.91
CA THR A 241 2.13 1.47 0.70
C THR A 241 1.71 2.39 1.84
N THR A 242 2.07 2.04 3.08
CA THR A 242 1.78 2.87 4.27
C THR A 242 2.74 4.06 4.34
N ALA A 243 4.00 3.90 4.00
CA ALA A 243 4.95 5.00 3.85
C ALA A 243 4.48 6.03 2.81
N SER A 244 3.94 5.53 1.69
CA SER A 244 3.32 6.36 0.65
C SER A 244 2.11 7.13 1.18
N LEU A 245 1.20 6.50 1.92
CA LEU A 245 0.07 7.17 2.56
C LEU A 245 0.55 8.30 3.47
N ILE A 246 1.49 8.00 4.37
CA ILE A 246 1.99 8.95 5.37
C ILE A 246 2.67 10.15 4.70
N SER A 247 3.52 9.91 3.70
CA SER A 247 4.22 10.99 2.98
C SER A 247 3.26 11.87 2.18
N LEU A 248 2.26 11.28 1.51
CA LEU A 248 1.26 12.01 0.75
C LEU A 248 0.33 12.82 1.65
N MET A 249 -0.07 12.29 2.82
CA MET A 249 -0.86 13.07 3.79
C MET A 249 -0.14 14.36 4.19
N LEU A 250 1.13 14.28 4.58
CA LEU A 250 1.87 15.49 4.94
C LEU A 250 2.05 16.44 3.75
N TYR A 251 2.33 15.90 2.55
CA TYR A 251 2.40 16.71 1.34
C TYR A 251 1.11 17.50 1.11
N ARG A 252 -0.07 16.86 1.22
CA ARG A 252 -1.37 17.54 1.08
C ARG A 252 -1.62 18.59 2.15
N LEU A 253 -1.25 18.32 3.39
CA LEU A 253 -1.35 19.29 4.48
C LEU A 253 -0.48 20.52 4.24
N ILE A 254 0.70 20.36 3.63
CA ILE A 254 1.57 21.49 3.28
C ILE A 254 1.02 22.30 2.10
N GLU A 255 0.52 21.62 1.06
CA GLU A 255 -0.07 22.28 -0.12
C GLU A 255 -1.40 22.99 0.21
N GLN A 256 -2.13 22.52 1.26
CA GLN A 256 -3.41 23.07 1.70
C GLN A 256 -3.42 23.23 3.24
N PRO A 257 -2.77 24.28 3.79
CA PRO A 257 -2.62 24.46 5.24
C PRO A 257 -3.94 24.56 6.01
N SER A 258 -5.04 24.98 5.37
CA SER A 258 -6.37 25.00 5.98
C SER A 258 -6.84 23.63 6.49
N LEU A 259 -6.35 22.52 5.89
CA LEU A 259 -6.64 21.17 6.37
C LEU A 259 -6.06 20.90 7.77
N ILE A 260 -4.88 21.48 8.07
CA ILE A 260 -4.28 21.39 9.41
C ILE A 260 -5.15 22.10 10.43
N ASP A 261 -5.63 23.31 10.08
CA ASP A 261 -6.47 24.10 10.98
C ASP A 261 -7.81 23.42 11.25
N GLU A 262 -8.42 22.80 10.23
CA GLU A 262 -9.65 22.03 10.37
C GLU A 262 -9.46 20.81 11.29
N LEU A 263 -8.38 20.03 11.08
CA LEU A 263 -8.05 18.88 11.94
C LEU A 263 -7.69 19.27 13.36
N ARG A 264 -7.09 20.44 13.57
CA ARG A 264 -6.83 20.98 14.91
C ARG A 264 -8.11 21.41 15.62
N ALA A 265 -9.05 21.96 14.86
CA ALA A 265 -10.35 22.39 15.40
C ALA A 265 -11.26 21.21 15.76
N ASP A 266 -11.19 20.11 14.98
CA ASP A 266 -11.97 18.88 15.22
C ASP A 266 -11.11 17.62 15.02
N PRO A 267 -10.34 17.19 16.04
CA PRO A 267 -9.50 15.99 15.97
C PRO A 267 -10.28 14.68 15.71
N GLU A 268 -11.59 14.67 15.94
CA GLU A 268 -12.45 13.50 15.65
C GLU A 268 -12.61 13.26 14.13
N LEU A 269 -12.19 14.21 13.29
CA LEU A 269 -12.11 14.03 11.83
C LEU A 269 -10.94 13.14 11.40
N ILE A 270 -9.92 12.89 12.23
CA ILE A 270 -8.71 12.15 11.83
C ILE A 270 -9.03 10.81 11.16
N PRO A 271 -9.91 9.94 11.68
CA PRO A 271 -10.22 8.68 11.01
C PRO A 271 -10.87 8.88 9.62
N ALA A 272 -11.79 9.83 9.50
CA ALA A 272 -12.45 10.15 8.22
C ALA A 272 -11.46 10.79 7.23
N ALA A 273 -10.56 11.64 7.71
CA ALA A 273 -9.51 12.26 6.92
C ALA A 273 -8.53 11.22 6.33
N VAL A 274 -8.16 10.19 7.07
CA VAL A 274 -7.31 9.10 6.57
C VAL A 274 -8.01 8.37 5.41
N GLU A 275 -9.32 8.07 5.51
CA GLU A 275 -10.08 7.48 4.39
C GLU A 275 -10.11 8.42 3.19
N GLU A 276 -10.24 9.73 3.41
CA GLU A 276 -10.26 10.72 2.33
C GLU A 276 -8.90 10.82 1.63
N PHE A 277 -7.79 10.85 2.37
CA PHE A 277 -6.45 10.81 1.77
C PHE A 277 -6.20 9.51 0.99
N LEU A 278 -6.66 8.36 1.52
CA LEU A 278 -6.62 7.08 0.81
C LEU A 278 -7.43 7.13 -0.50
N ARG A 279 -8.62 7.71 -0.48
CA ARG A 279 -9.43 7.90 -1.68
C ARG A 279 -8.73 8.82 -2.68
N PHE A 280 -8.28 9.98 -2.20
CA PHE A 280 -7.79 11.08 -3.04
C PHE A 280 -6.48 10.74 -3.73
N ASP A 281 -5.48 10.22 -3.00
CA ASP A 281 -4.15 9.92 -3.52
C ASP A 281 -3.97 8.46 -3.92
N SER A 282 -4.67 7.53 -3.28
CA SER A 282 -4.60 6.09 -3.55
C SER A 282 -3.15 5.57 -3.67
N PRO A 283 -2.43 5.29 -2.58
CA PRO A 283 -1.04 4.83 -2.62
C PRO A 283 -0.80 3.66 -3.59
N VAL A 284 -1.75 2.73 -3.69
CA VAL A 284 -1.81 1.75 -4.79
C VAL A 284 -2.68 2.34 -5.88
N GLN A 285 -2.05 2.78 -6.98
CA GLN A 285 -2.75 3.38 -8.11
C GLN A 285 -3.66 2.39 -8.83
N GLY A 286 -3.22 1.15 -8.95
CA GLY A 286 -3.97 0.07 -9.56
C GLY A 286 -3.15 -1.22 -9.60
N LEU A 287 -3.84 -2.32 -9.84
CA LEU A 287 -3.22 -3.64 -9.93
C LEU A 287 -3.69 -4.38 -11.18
N PHE A 288 -2.77 -5.14 -11.76
CA PHE A 288 -3.07 -5.93 -12.94
C PHE A 288 -3.89 -7.18 -12.63
N ARG A 289 -4.69 -7.58 -13.61
CA ARG A 289 -5.40 -8.84 -13.68
C ARG A 289 -5.10 -9.53 -15.01
N SER A 290 -5.26 -10.83 -15.05
CA SER A 290 -5.23 -11.61 -16.30
C SER A 290 -6.41 -12.54 -16.39
N ASN A 291 -6.89 -12.78 -17.61
CA ASN A 291 -7.95 -13.74 -17.87
C ASN A 291 -7.37 -15.02 -18.48
N PRO A 292 -7.50 -16.17 -17.82
CA PRO A 292 -7.03 -17.45 -18.37
C PRO A 292 -7.91 -17.99 -19.52
N GLN A 293 -9.11 -17.43 -19.69
CA GLN A 293 -10.07 -17.73 -20.73
C GLN A 293 -10.62 -16.44 -21.33
N PRO A 294 -11.15 -16.44 -22.55
CA PRO A 294 -11.80 -15.25 -23.12
C PRO A 294 -12.88 -14.72 -22.17
N SER A 295 -12.82 -13.44 -21.86
CA SER A 295 -13.70 -12.79 -20.88
C SER A 295 -14.06 -11.38 -21.34
N ALA A 296 -15.26 -10.90 -20.98
CA ALA A 296 -15.69 -9.57 -21.32
C ALA A 296 -15.24 -8.52 -20.29
N VAL A 297 -14.87 -7.33 -20.76
CA VAL A 297 -14.67 -6.12 -19.96
C VAL A 297 -15.22 -4.93 -20.71
N CYS A 298 -15.94 -4.04 -20.03
CA CYS A 298 -16.62 -2.87 -20.64
C CYS A 298 -17.47 -3.24 -21.88
N GLY A 299 -18.12 -4.41 -21.86
CA GLY A 299 -18.94 -4.92 -22.99
C GLY A 299 -18.16 -5.46 -24.19
N GLN A 300 -16.83 -5.52 -24.14
CA GLN A 300 -15.96 -6.02 -25.21
C GLN A 300 -15.32 -7.34 -24.81
N GLN A 301 -15.39 -8.34 -25.72
CA GLN A 301 -14.72 -9.63 -25.52
C GLN A 301 -13.21 -9.48 -25.69
N GLN A 302 -12.49 -9.98 -24.72
CA GLN A 302 -11.01 -10.03 -24.72
C GLN A 302 -10.54 -11.47 -24.88
N PRO A 303 -9.49 -11.72 -25.68
CA PRO A 303 -8.91 -13.06 -25.82
C PRO A 303 -8.36 -13.55 -24.47
N ALA A 304 -8.14 -14.86 -24.36
CA ALA A 304 -7.40 -15.41 -23.22
C ALA A 304 -6.01 -14.75 -23.10
N ASP A 305 -5.48 -14.79 -21.90
CA ASP A 305 -4.15 -14.24 -21.57
C ASP A 305 -3.99 -12.72 -21.72
N SER A 306 -5.10 -11.99 -21.85
CA SER A 306 -5.09 -10.52 -21.83
C SER A 306 -4.63 -9.99 -20.46
N ARG A 307 -3.98 -8.82 -20.49
CA ARG A 307 -3.50 -8.11 -19.29
C ARG A 307 -4.30 -6.83 -19.11
N LEU A 308 -4.88 -6.64 -17.92
CA LEU A 308 -5.78 -5.53 -17.60
C LEU A 308 -5.34 -4.82 -16.31
N LEU A 309 -5.06 -3.53 -16.38
CA LEU A 309 -4.85 -2.67 -15.22
C LEU A 309 -6.22 -2.17 -14.72
N THR A 310 -6.57 -2.52 -13.49
CA THR A 310 -7.70 -1.94 -12.76
C THR A 310 -7.20 -0.72 -12.00
N LEU A 311 -7.50 0.49 -12.48
CA LEU A 311 -6.92 1.74 -11.98
C LEU A 311 -7.76 2.31 -10.82
N PHE A 312 -7.41 1.95 -9.59
CA PHE A 312 -8.13 2.34 -8.37
C PHE A 312 -8.13 3.86 -8.16
N ALA A 313 -6.99 4.51 -8.39
CA ALA A 313 -6.86 5.95 -8.26
C ALA A 313 -7.81 6.73 -9.17
N SER A 314 -8.02 6.25 -10.40
CA SER A 314 -9.01 6.83 -11.30
C SER A 314 -10.43 6.59 -10.78
N ALA A 315 -10.76 5.37 -10.37
CA ALA A 315 -12.09 5.00 -9.87
C ALA A 315 -12.44 5.74 -8.56
N ASN A 316 -11.46 6.02 -7.72
CA ASN A 316 -11.62 6.81 -6.50
C ASN A 316 -11.84 8.32 -6.75
N ARG A 317 -11.66 8.77 -7.97
CA ARG A 317 -11.94 10.12 -8.43
C ARG A 317 -13.05 10.17 -9.50
N ASP A 318 -13.88 9.13 -9.57
CA ASP A 318 -15.00 9.07 -10.52
C ASP A 318 -16.16 9.94 -10.02
N ASP A 319 -16.45 11.02 -10.78
CA ASP A 319 -17.51 11.99 -10.50
C ASP A 319 -18.92 11.40 -10.64
N ALA A 320 -19.07 10.24 -11.28
CA ALA A 320 -20.31 9.47 -11.26
C ALA A 320 -20.62 8.86 -9.88
N VAL A 321 -19.64 8.82 -8.96
CA VAL A 321 -19.72 8.16 -7.64
C VAL A 321 -19.41 9.13 -6.51
N TRP A 322 -18.44 10.02 -6.70
CA TRP A 322 -17.93 10.92 -5.67
C TRP A 322 -18.28 12.36 -6.02
N GLU A 323 -19.12 13.01 -5.22
CA GLU A 323 -19.35 14.45 -5.29
C GLU A 323 -18.04 15.19 -5.00
N ASP A 324 -17.71 16.23 -5.76
CA ASP A 324 -16.45 16.97 -5.63
C ASP A 324 -15.22 16.03 -5.60
N ALA A 325 -15.17 15.10 -6.57
CA ALA A 325 -14.22 13.99 -6.59
C ALA A 325 -12.75 14.45 -6.57
N ASP A 326 -12.46 15.62 -7.12
CA ASP A 326 -11.13 16.23 -7.21
C ASP A 326 -10.81 17.17 -6.04
N GLU A 327 -11.67 17.22 -5.01
CA GLU A 327 -11.44 17.99 -3.78
C GLU A 327 -11.21 17.06 -2.58
N ILE A 328 -10.37 17.51 -1.64
CA ILE A 328 -10.17 16.84 -0.36
C ILE A 328 -11.22 17.37 0.62
N ARG A 329 -12.09 16.50 1.11
CA ARG A 329 -13.12 16.79 2.10
C ARG A 329 -12.92 15.88 3.30
N LEU A 330 -12.38 16.42 4.39
CA LEU A 330 -11.99 15.65 5.57
C LEU A 330 -13.16 14.95 6.28
N ASP A 331 -14.38 15.46 6.07
CA ASP A 331 -15.62 14.93 6.65
C ASP A 331 -16.32 13.86 5.78
N ARG A 332 -15.84 13.63 4.55
CA ARG A 332 -16.52 12.74 3.56
C ARG A 332 -16.90 11.38 4.11
N PHE A 333 -16.07 10.81 4.97
CA PHE A 333 -16.27 9.47 5.55
C PHE A 333 -16.74 9.49 7.01
N ARG A 334 -17.11 10.66 7.57
CA ARG A 334 -17.50 10.81 8.98
C ARG A 334 -18.71 9.99 9.36
N GLU A 335 -19.72 9.93 8.50
CA GLU A 335 -20.96 9.19 8.73
C GLU A 335 -20.94 7.78 8.10
N GLY A 336 -19.79 7.33 7.61
CA GLY A 336 -19.69 6.14 6.80
C GLY A 336 -20.15 6.40 5.36
N GLY A 337 -20.57 5.36 4.66
CA GLY A 337 -21.03 5.47 3.28
C GLY A 337 -20.30 4.54 2.32
N LEU A 338 -20.14 4.96 1.07
CA LEU A 338 -19.45 4.18 0.05
C LEU A 338 -17.96 4.06 0.38
N SER A 339 -17.43 2.84 0.28
CA SER A 339 -16.00 2.60 0.48
C SER A 339 -15.20 2.93 -0.78
N HIS A 340 -14.07 3.60 -0.62
CA HIS A 340 -13.10 3.79 -1.71
C HIS A 340 -12.38 2.47 -2.08
N LEU A 341 -11.71 2.44 -3.24
CA LEU A 341 -11.03 1.27 -3.76
C LEU A 341 -9.51 1.24 -3.47
N ALA A 342 -8.97 2.13 -2.61
CA ALA A 342 -7.53 2.15 -2.30
C ALA A 342 -7.02 0.83 -1.68
N PHE A 343 -7.90 0.08 -1.03
CA PHE A 343 -7.62 -1.27 -0.50
C PHE A 343 -8.08 -2.40 -1.44
N GLY A 344 -8.39 -2.09 -2.70
CA GLY A 344 -9.02 -3.04 -3.61
C GLY A 344 -10.45 -3.40 -3.20
N TRP A 345 -10.98 -4.50 -3.79
CA TRP A 345 -12.35 -4.95 -3.57
C TRP A 345 -12.46 -6.47 -3.72
N GLY A 346 -13.54 -7.06 -3.18
CA GLY A 346 -13.85 -8.48 -3.33
C GLY A 346 -12.92 -9.39 -2.52
N VAL A 347 -12.61 -10.57 -3.06
CA VAL A 347 -11.86 -11.62 -2.34
C VAL A 347 -10.43 -11.20 -2.01
N HIS A 348 -9.82 -10.33 -2.81
CA HIS A 348 -8.50 -9.78 -2.62
C HIS A 348 -8.47 -8.41 -1.91
N HIS A 349 -9.58 -7.97 -1.27
CA HIS A 349 -9.54 -6.78 -0.43
C HIS A 349 -8.37 -6.85 0.57
N CYS A 350 -7.63 -5.76 0.72
CA CYS A 350 -6.40 -5.71 1.51
C CYS A 350 -6.58 -6.30 2.91
N ILE A 351 -5.76 -7.28 3.25
CA ILE A 351 -5.80 -7.91 4.57
C ILE A 351 -5.26 -6.95 5.64
N GLY A 352 -4.29 -6.09 5.29
CA GLY A 352 -3.65 -5.10 6.18
C GLY A 352 -4.43 -3.80 6.37
N ALA A 353 -5.64 -3.65 5.79
CA ALA A 353 -6.36 -2.38 5.79
C ALA A 353 -6.59 -1.77 7.19
N ALA A 354 -6.83 -2.59 8.22
CA ALA A 354 -6.99 -2.11 9.58
C ALA A 354 -5.69 -1.57 10.19
N LEU A 355 -4.56 -2.21 9.87
CA LEU A 355 -3.24 -1.78 10.32
C LEU A 355 -2.84 -0.46 9.66
N ALA A 356 -2.95 -0.38 8.34
CA ALA A 356 -2.64 0.84 7.58
C ALA A 356 -3.46 2.06 8.05
N ARG A 357 -4.75 1.86 8.39
CA ARG A 357 -5.59 2.91 8.98
C ARG A 357 -5.06 3.36 10.34
N GLN A 358 -4.75 2.41 11.22
CA GLN A 358 -4.19 2.73 12.54
C GLN A 358 -2.88 3.51 12.44
N GLU A 359 -1.97 3.12 11.55
CA GLU A 359 -0.72 3.83 11.31
C GLU A 359 -0.97 5.22 10.71
N GLY A 360 -1.87 5.33 9.74
CA GLY A 360 -2.27 6.61 9.15
C GLY A 360 -2.88 7.57 10.18
N GLU A 361 -3.77 7.08 11.05
CA GLU A 361 -4.37 7.88 12.12
C GLU A 361 -3.33 8.39 13.12
N LEU A 362 -2.39 7.54 13.54
CA LEU A 362 -1.32 7.94 14.46
C LEU A 362 -0.40 8.96 13.81
N ALA A 363 0.06 8.71 12.59
CA ALA A 363 0.93 9.63 11.85
C ALA A 363 0.25 10.99 11.62
N LEU A 364 -1.01 10.99 11.16
CA LEU A 364 -1.78 12.23 10.93
C LEU A 364 -1.96 13.02 12.23
N ARG A 365 -2.27 12.34 13.33
CA ARG A 365 -2.36 12.97 14.65
C ARG A 365 -1.06 13.64 15.05
N TRP A 366 0.10 12.98 14.91
CA TRP A 366 1.39 13.59 15.23
C TRP A 366 1.73 14.78 14.35
N MET A 367 1.44 14.73 13.04
CA MET A 367 1.62 15.85 12.11
C MET A 367 0.84 17.09 12.57
N VAL A 368 -0.42 16.90 12.93
CA VAL A 368 -1.34 17.99 13.32
C VAL A 368 -1.01 18.56 14.70
N GLU A 369 -0.68 17.69 15.66
CA GLU A 369 -0.49 18.08 17.06
C GLU A 369 0.93 18.62 17.35
N ARG A 370 1.96 18.12 16.64
CA ARG A 370 3.36 18.32 17.05
C ARG A 370 4.17 19.27 16.16
N PHE A 371 3.75 19.55 14.96
CA PHE A 371 4.32 20.66 14.20
C PHE A 371 3.61 21.96 14.57
N GLU A 372 4.37 22.98 14.97
CA GLU A 372 3.85 24.34 15.04
C GLU A 372 3.76 24.91 13.63
N THR A 373 4.86 24.82 12.89
CA THR A 373 4.94 25.14 11.46
C THR A 373 5.65 24.02 10.72
N VAL A 374 5.25 23.78 9.48
CA VAL A 374 5.92 22.87 8.54
C VAL A 374 5.82 23.42 7.14
N GLU A 375 6.93 23.49 6.43
CA GLU A 375 6.99 23.94 5.04
C GLU A 375 7.92 23.08 4.21
N ARG A 376 7.66 22.98 2.93
CA ARG A 376 8.52 22.31 1.97
C ARG A 376 9.66 23.28 1.55
N VAL A 377 10.91 22.78 1.58
CA VAL A 377 12.10 23.57 1.25
C VAL A 377 12.84 23.09 -0.01
N GLY A 378 12.29 22.12 -0.73
CA GLY A 378 12.90 21.58 -1.95
C GLY A 378 11.88 20.86 -2.84
N ASP A 379 12.37 20.24 -3.91
CA ASP A 379 11.55 19.47 -4.81
C ASP A 379 11.18 18.11 -4.20
N VAL A 380 9.98 17.63 -4.52
CA VAL A 380 9.54 16.28 -4.19
C VAL A 380 9.90 15.31 -5.32
N ALA A 381 10.23 14.08 -4.97
CA ALA A 381 10.36 12.99 -5.93
C ALA A 381 9.33 11.92 -5.65
N ILE A 382 8.79 11.34 -6.72
CA ILE A 382 7.76 10.29 -6.67
C ILE A 382 8.43 8.94 -6.86
N ASN A 383 7.93 7.90 -6.18
CA ASN A 383 8.42 6.54 -6.34
C ASN A 383 8.05 5.93 -7.70
N GLN A 384 8.85 4.96 -8.09
CA GLN A 384 8.63 4.04 -9.19
C GLN A 384 8.45 2.64 -8.59
N PRO A 385 7.59 1.78 -9.07
CA PRO A 385 6.87 1.74 -10.34
C PRO A 385 5.51 2.47 -10.30
N PHE A 386 4.95 2.76 -11.48
CA PHE A 386 3.73 3.55 -11.69
C PHE A 386 2.44 2.96 -11.06
N ILE A 387 2.44 1.70 -10.65
CA ILE A 387 1.31 1.09 -9.91
C ILE A 387 1.24 1.52 -8.44
N LEU A 388 2.30 2.15 -7.94
CA LEU A 388 2.40 2.73 -6.61
C LEU A 388 2.60 4.24 -6.73
N ARG A 389 2.10 4.98 -5.76
CA ARG A 389 2.28 6.40 -5.64
C ARG A 389 2.63 6.79 -4.22
N GLY A 390 3.79 7.34 -4.06
CA GLY A 390 4.31 7.87 -2.81
C GLY A 390 5.46 8.81 -3.10
N LEU A 391 5.98 9.47 -2.09
CA LEU A 391 7.15 10.30 -2.21
C LEU A 391 8.39 9.52 -1.79
N THR A 392 9.46 9.64 -2.57
CA THR A 392 10.79 9.14 -2.20
C THR A 392 11.59 10.21 -1.44
N THR A 393 11.21 11.49 -1.63
CA THR A 393 11.77 12.61 -0.86
C THR A 393 10.69 13.67 -0.60
N LEU A 394 10.69 14.21 0.62
CA LEU A 394 9.89 15.35 1.02
C LEU A 394 10.75 16.25 1.94
N PRO A 395 11.57 17.16 1.36
CA PRO A 395 12.44 18.03 2.12
C PRO A 395 11.63 19.10 2.85
N LEU A 396 11.78 19.17 4.16
CA LEU A 396 11.02 20.04 5.06
C LEU A 396 11.92 20.93 5.91
N ARG A 397 11.37 22.09 6.28
CA ARG A 397 11.71 22.86 7.46
C ARG A 397 10.51 22.87 8.40
N TRP A 398 10.77 22.69 9.70
CA TRP A 398 9.71 22.66 10.70
C TRP A 398 10.12 23.36 12.00
N THR A 399 9.09 23.81 12.73
CA THR A 399 9.21 24.15 14.15
C THR A 399 8.37 23.17 14.97
N ALA A 400 8.96 22.63 16.02
CA ALA A 400 8.28 21.70 16.92
C ALA A 400 7.32 22.46 17.84
N ARG A 401 6.10 21.96 18.00
CA ARG A 401 5.14 22.50 18.97
C ARG A 401 5.56 22.09 20.39
N ARG A 402 5.63 23.06 21.28
CA ARG A 402 6.04 22.89 22.68
C ARG A 402 4.87 22.57 23.61
#